data_139ca8ae62be5503d1a9eacafd21339c
#
_entry.id   139ca8ae62be5503d1a9eacafd21339c
#
_cell.length_a   1.000
_cell.length_b   1.000
_cell.length_c   1.000
_cell.angle_alpha   90.00
_cell.angle_beta   90.00
_cell.angle_gamma   90.00
#
_symmetry.space_group_name_H-M   'P 1'
#
loop_
_entity.id
_entity.type
_entity.pdbx_description
1 polymer ?
#
loop_
_entity_poly.entity_id
_entity_poly.type
_entity_poly.pdbx_seq_one_letter_code
_entity_poly.pdbx_strand_id
1 'polypeptide(L)'
;MPTRFTYTDIKRMTSHFKTKLGQGAFGTVYKGKLPNGALVAVKVLDYSKGSGEDFVNEVATMSNVHHVNVVRLVGFCADGLTQALVFEYLPNGSLDKHISSAASVDDKIHSLGWKKLHEIALGTAKGIEYLHQGCDHKILHFDIKPHNILLDQNFNPKVCDFGQAKLCAKDQSAVSMETARGTMGYIAPEVYSRNFGTVAAKSDVYSFGMLLLEMVGGTTSKFSSGSGERSEVYVPERVYNLLEQGEEISSRIGEDVDYKIVTKLAIVGLWCTQWLPANRPWMKGVVQMLEGDGDSLNMPPNPLASASPVTTRSSIQARNFNTSLDIITEIE
;
A
#
# COMPACT_ATOMS: atom_id res chain seq x y z
N MET A 1 -18.04 -2.79 -19.26
CA MET A 1 -17.73 -4.16 -18.78
C MET A 1 -16.39 -4.61 -19.36
N PRO A 2 -15.55 -5.32 -18.63
CA PRO A 2 -14.31 -5.87 -19.13
C PRO A 2 -14.54 -6.92 -20.23
N THR A 3 -13.63 -6.96 -21.21
CA THR A 3 -13.73 -7.88 -22.35
C THR A 3 -13.27 -9.28 -21.96
N ARG A 4 -14.02 -10.32 -22.35
CA ARG A 4 -13.55 -11.70 -22.18
C ARG A 4 -12.66 -12.06 -23.38
N PHE A 5 -11.42 -12.49 -23.09
CA PHE A 5 -10.44 -12.94 -24.07
C PHE A 5 -10.28 -14.46 -24.02
N THR A 6 -9.93 -15.06 -25.14
CA THR A 6 -9.51 -16.48 -25.22
C THR A 6 -8.02 -16.61 -24.87
N TYR A 7 -7.58 -17.84 -24.55
CA TYR A 7 -6.14 -18.09 -24.35
C TYR A 7 -5.30 -17.79 -25.60
N THR A 8 -5.87 -18.02 -26.78
CA THR A 8 -5.23 -17.66 -28.06
C THR A 8 -5.03 -16.13 -28.17
N ASP A 9 -5.99 -15.35 -27.72
CA ASP A 9 -5.86 -13.87 -27.68
C ASP A 9 -4.77 -13.45 -26.70
N ILE A 10 -4.70 -14.06 -25.51
CA ILE A 10 -3.63 -13.80 -24.53
C ILE A 10 -2.25 -14.09 -25.12
N LYS A 11 -2.08 -15.23 -25.77
CA LYS A 11 -0.81 -15.57 -26.44
C LYS A 11 -0.45 -14.56 -27.52
N ARG A 12 -1.42 -14.19 -28.37
CA ARG A 12 -1.21 -13.24 -29.47
C ARG A 12 -0.83 -11.86 -28.94
N MET A 13 -1.60 -11.30 -27.99
CA MET A 13 -1.34 -9.97 -27.46
C MET A 13 -0.02 -9.87 -26.70
N THR A 14 0.44 -10.95 -26.06
CA THR A 14 1.73 -10.99 -25.32
C THR A 14 2.91 -11.41 -26.22
N SER A 15 2.67 -11.64 -27.51
CA SER A 15 3.69 -12.21 -28.44
C SER A 15 4.30 -13.48 -27.85
N HIS A 16 3.47 -14.42 -27.40
CA HIS A 16 3.84 -15.68 -26.75
C HIS A 16 4.64 -15.44 -25.44
N PHE A 17 4.16 -14.49 -24.62
CA PHE A 17 4.76 -14.18 -23.31
C PHE A 17 6.21 -13.67 -23.39
N LYS A 18 6.55 -12.96 -24.47
CA LYS A 18 7.91 -12.54 -24.80
C LYS A 18 8.51 -11.58 -23.78
N THR A 19 7.74 -10.56 -23.34
CA THR A 19 8.27 -9.49 -22.50
C THR A 19 7.66 -9.59 -21.10
N LYS A 20 8.42 -10.09 -20.15
CA LYS A 20 8.05 -10.13 -18.73
C LYS A 20 8.24 -8.75 -18.11
N LEU A 21 7.21 -8.24 -17.42
CA LEU A 21 7.23 -6.98 -16.67
C LEU A 21 7.55 -7.20 -15.19
N GLY A 22 7.07 -8.30 -14.63
CA GLY A 22 7.26 -8.63 -13.21
C GLY A 22 6.73 -10.03 -12.88
N GLN A 23 7.01 -10.45 -11.66
CA GLN A 23 6.49 -11.69 -11.07
C GLN A 23 6.13 -11.42 -9.62
N GLY A 24 4.92 -11.78 -9.23
CA GLY A 24 4.43 -11.71 -7.86
C GLY A 24 4.09 -13.09 -7.31
N ALA A 25 3.57 -13.11 -6.08
CA ALA A 25 3.16 -14.35 -5.40
C ALA A 25 2.09 -15.12 -6.20
N PHE A 26 1.19 -14.41 -6.88
CA PHE A 26 0.02 -14.97 -7.56
C PHE A 26 0.18 -15.15 -9.06
N GLY A 27 1.34 -14.85 -9.64
CA GLY A 27 1.54 -15.04 -11.09
C GLY A 27 2.60 -14.14 -11.70
N THR A 28 2.66 -14.18 -13.04
CA THR A 28 3.63 -13.44 -13.86
C THR A 28 2.92 -12.41 -14.71
N VAL A 29 3.47 -11.19 -14.79
CA VAL A 29 2.93 -10.09 -15.59
C VAL A 29 3.75 -9.91 -16.86
N TYR A 30 3.07 -9.86 -18.01
CA TYR A 30 3.68 -9.67 -19.32
C TYR A 30 3.17 -8.39 -19.99
N LYS A 31 4.04 -7.76 -20.77
CA LYS A 31 3.63 -6.66 -21.67
C LYS A 31 2.87 -7.23 -22.86
N GLY A 32 1.75 -6.63 -23.16
CA GLY A 32 0.90 -6.99 -24.27
C GLY A 32 0.51 -5.79 -25.13
N LYS A 33 -0.06 -6.08 -26.31
CA LYS A 33 -0.62 -5.09 -27.23
C LYS A 33 -1.93 -5.59 -27.80
N LEU A 34 -2.97 -4.77 -27.69
CA LEU A 34 -4.28 -5.06 -28.27
C LEU A 34 -4.29 -4.82 -29.79
N PRO A 35 -5.28 -5.36 -30.53
CA PRO A 35 -5.39 -5.16 -31.98
C PRO A 35 -5.46 -3.68 -32.39
N ASN A 36 -6.05 -2.81 -31.55
CA ASN A 36 -6.12 -1.37 -31.77
C ASN A 36 -4.79 -0.62 -31.46
N GLY A 37 -3.73 -1.34 -31.11
CA GLY A 37 -2.42 -0.77 -30.80
C GLY A 37 -2.21 -0.38 -29.33
N ALA A 38 -3.25 -0.38 -28.50
CA ALA A 38 -3.12 -0.02 -27.08
C ALA A 38 -2.25 -1.03 -26.33
N LEU A 39 -1.34 -0.52 -25.49
CA LEU A 39 -0.49 -1.34 -24.63
C LEU A 39 -1.27 -1.79 -23.40
N VAL A 40 -1.04 -3.04 -22.98
CA VAL A 40 -1.64 -3.67 -21.81
C VAL A 40 -0.61 -4.42 -20.97
N ALA A 41 -0.93 -4.62 -19.71
CA ALA A 41 -0.23 -5.53 -18.80
C ALA A 41 -1.12 -6.76 -18.58
N VAL A 42 -0.59 -7.95 -18.85
CA VAL A 42 -1.30 -9.22 -18.73
C VAL A 42 -0.75 -10.02 -17.57
N LYS A 43 -1.50 -10.09 -16.47
CA LYS A 43 -1.20 -10.90 -15.27
C LYS A 43 -1.74 -12.31 -15.51
N VAL A 44 -0.85 -13.26 -15.74
CA VAL A 44 -1.19 -14.68 -15.85
C VAL A 44 -1.04 -15.31 -14.49
N LEU A 45 -2.13 -15.84 -13.96
CA LEU A 45 -2.16 -16.42 -12.61
C LEU A 45 -1.57 -17.84 -12.63
N ASP A 46 -0.85 -18.16 -11.57
CA ASP A 46 -0.30 -19.50 -11.34
C ASP A 46 -1.35 -20.38 -10.65
N TYR A 47 -1.90 -21.32 -11.37
CA TYR A 47 -2.95 -22.22 -10.88
C TYR A 47 -2.52 -23.02 -9.63
N SER A 48 -1.22 -23.23 -9.44
CA SER A 48 -0.69 -23.99 -8.30
C SER A 48 -0.61 -23.16 -7.01
N LYS A 49 -0.69 -21.81 -7.10
CA LYS A 49 -0.43 -20.89 -5.98
C LYS A 49 -1.64 -20.10 -5.52
N GLY A 50 -2.77 -20.13 -6.24
CA GLY A 50 -3.97 -19.37 -5.90
C GLY A 50 -5.21 -20.22 -6.02
N SER A 51 -6.20 -19.97 -5.17
CA SER A 51 -7.53 -20.49 -5.41
C SER A 51 -8.16 -19.74 -6.58
N GLY A 52 -8.98 -20.39 -7.40
CA GLY A 52 -9.77 -19.70 -8.43
C GLY A 52 -10.64 -18.58 -7.86
N GLU A 53 -10.80 -18.53 -6.56
CA GLU A 53 -11.50 -17.49 -5.81
C GLU A 53 -10.81 -16.12 -5.91
N ASP A 54 -9.47 -16.06 -5.86
CA ASP A 54 -8.74 -14.78 -5.98
C ASP A 54 -8.94 -14.15 -7.35
N PHE A 55 -8.96 -14.98 -8.41
CA PHE A 55 -9.26 -14.52 -9.77
C PHE A 55 -10.69 -13.97 -9.89
N VAL A 56 -11.67 -14.73 -9.40
CA VAL A 56 -13.09 -14.35 -9.44
C VAL A 56 -13.29 -13.07 -8.63
N ASN A 57 -12.67 -12.98 -7.45
CA ASN A 57 -12.75 -11.82 -6.59
C ASN A 57 -12.14 -10.57 -7.26
N GLU A 58 -10.97 -10.70 -7.91
CA GLU A 58 -10.32 -9.58 -8.60
C GLU A 58 -11.16 -9.11 -9.81
N VAL A 59 -11.70 -10.03 -10.61
CA VAL A 59 -12.61 -9.70 -11.73
C VAL A 59 -13.89 -9.02 -11.21
N ALA A 60 -14.56 -9.60 -10.21
CA ALA A 60 -15.80 -9.06 -9.66
C ALA A 60 -15.60 -7.65 -9.07
N THR A 61 -14.51 -7.48 -8.31
CA THR A 61 -14.17 -6.19 -7.69
C THR A 61 -13.89 -5.13 -8.74
N MET A 62 -13.07 -5.46 -9.75
CA MET A 62 -12.57 -4.46 -10.71
C MET A 62 -13.53 -4.16 -11.88
N SER A 63 -14.54 -5.00 -12.11
CA SER A 63 -15.43 -4.88 -13.29
C SER A 63 -16.19 -3.55 -13.34
N ASN A 64 -16.51 -2.96 -12.20
CA ASN A 64 -17.28 -1.74 -12.06
C ASN A 64 -16.47 -0.56 -11.49
N VAL A 65 -15.17 -0.73 -11.32
CA VAL A 65 -14.28 0.31 -10.77
C VAL A 65 -13.75 1.19 -11.89
N HIS A 66 -14.06 2.50 -11.82
CA HIS A 66 -13.61 3.50 -12.80
C HIS A 66 -13.17 4.78 -12.08
N HIS A 67 -11.86 4.93 -11.87
CA HIS A 67 -11.28 6.12 -11.25
C HIS A 67 -9.89 6.41 -11.82
N VAL A 68 -9.52 7.67 -11.92
CA VAL A 68 -8.22 8.09 -12.48
C VAL A 68 -7.03 7.55 -11.71
N ASN A 69 -7.18 7.33 -10.41
CA ASN A 69 -6.13 6.81 -9.52
C ASN A 69 -6.34 5.32 -9.15
N VAL A 70 -7.10 4.57 -9.93
CA VAL A 70 -7.22 3.11 -9.83
C VAL A 70 -6.92 2.50 -11.19
N VAL A 71 -6.17 1.40 -11.21
CA VAL A 71 -5.84 0.71 -12.45
C VAL A 71 -7.10 0.17 -13.12
N ARG A 72 -7.22 0.31 -14.44
CA ARG A 72 -8.38 -0.15 -15.18
C ARG A 72 -8.22 -1.59 -15.63
N LEU A 73 -9.18 -2.44 -15.29
CA LEU A 73 -9.32 -3.78 -15.87
C LEU A 73 -9.91 -3.65 -17.29
N VAL A 74 -9.12 -4.03 -18.30
CA VAL A 74 -9.50 -4.02 -19.72
C VAL A 74 -10.29 -5.29 -20.07
N GLY A 75 -9.87 -6.42 -19.50
CA GLY A 75 -10.51 -7.70 -19.72
C GLY A 75 -9.88 -8.83 -18.93
N PHE A 76 -10.36 -10.04 -19.18
CA PHE A 76 -9.89 -11.24 -18.51
C PHE A 76 -9.98 -12.46 -19.41
N CYS A 77 -9.22 -13.50 -19.08
CA CYS A 77 -9.30 -14.82 -19.67
C CYS A 77 -9.62 -15.84 -18.58
N ALA A 78 -10.64 -16.67 -18.82
CA ALA A 78 -11.00 -17.83 -18.00
C ALA A 78 -11.23 -18.99 -18.98
N ASP A 79 -10.16 -19.50 -19.58
CA ASP A 79 -10.19 -20.50 -20.65
C ASP A 79 -9.40 -21.74 -20.22
N GLY A 80 -10.14 -22.81 -19.93
CA GLY A 80 -9.59 -24.03 -19.35
C GLY A 80 -8.90 -23.78 -18.00
N LEU A 81 -7.64 -24.16 -17.89
CA LEU A 81 -6.81 -23.94 -16.70
C LEU A 81 -6.11 -22.56 -16.69
N THR A 82 -6.31 -21.76 -17.74
CA THR A 82 -5.64 -20.46 -17.86
C THR A 82 -6.52 -19.35 -17.31
N GLN A 83 -6.05 -18.72 -16.26
CA GLN A 83 -6.64 -17.50 -15.71
C GLN A 83 -5.68 -16.34 -15.95
N ALA A 84 -6.16 -15.29 -16.61
CA ALA A 84 -5.37 -14.08 -16.84
C ALA A 84 -6.22 -12.82 -16.73
N LEU A 85 -5.61 -11.76 -16.20
CA LEU A 85 -6.20 -10.44 -16.09
C LEU A 85 -5.45 -9.48 -17.02
N VAL A 86 -6.20 -8.66 -17.76
CA VAL A 86 -5.66 -7.70 -18.71
C VAL A 86 -5.92 -6.29 -18.21
N PHE A 87 -4.87 -5.58 -17.82
CA PHE A 87 -4.93 -4.21 -17.30
C PHE A 87 -4.36 -3.22 -18.30
N GLU A 88 -4.68 -1.95 -18.15
CA GLU A 88 -3.96 -0.87 -18.82
C GLU A 88 -2.46 -0.94 -18.49
N TYR A 89 -1.60 -0.57 -19.44
CA TYR A 89 -0.15 -0.57 -19.23
C TYR A 89 0.31 0.77 -18.65
N LEU A 90 1.07 0.72 -17.56
CA LEU A 90 1.61 1.87 -16.85
C LEU A 90 3.14 1.87 -16.98
N PRO A 91 3.72 2.81 -17.77
CA PRO A 91 5.11 2.71 -18.20
C PRO A 91 6.15 2.97 -17.12
N ASN A 92 5.81 3.76 -16.08
CA ASN A 92 6.76 4.13 -15.04
C ASN A 92 6.85 3.12 -13.89
N GLY A 93 6.13 1.97 -14.00
CA GLY A 93 6.22 0.88 -13.03
C GLY A 93 5.65 1.26 -11.67
N SER A 94 6.15 0.62 -10.62
CA SER A 94 5.66 0.77 -9.25
C SER A 94 6.48 1.78 -8.44
N LEU A 95 5.82 2.43 -7.48
CA LEU A 95 6.36 3.52 -6.65
C LEU A 95 7.59 3.11 -5.83
N ASP A 96 7.69 1.84 -5.39
CA ASP A 96 8.85 1.33 -4.64
C ASP A 96 10.18 1.58 -5.36
N LYS A 97 10.19 1.51 -6.70
CA LYS A 97 11.39 1.77 -7.51
C LYS A 97 11.87 3.22 -7.45
N HIS A 98 10.97 4.13 -7.09
CA HIS A 98 11.22 5.57 -7.07
C HIS A 98 11.50 6.12 -5.67
N ILE A 99 11.10 5.40 -4.60
CA ILE A 99 11.33 5.81 -3.20
C ILE A 99 12.54 5.10 -2.57
N SER A 100 12.91 3.90 -3.06
CA SER A 100 13.98 3.08 -2.48
C SER A 100 15.41 3.49 -2.87
N SER A 101 15.59 4.29 -3.92
CA SER A 101 16.90 4.56 -4.55
C SER A 101 17.72 5.67 -3.89
N ALA A 102 17.83 5.71 -2.57
CA ALA A 102 18.66 6.71 -1.88
C ALA A 102 20.11 6.26 -1.62
N ALA A 103 20.62 5.22 -2.30
CA ALA A 103 21.88 4.57 -1.91
C ALA A 103 23.10 4.89 -2.78
N SER A 104 22.96 5.49 -3.96
CA SER A 104 24.10 5.86 -4.79
C SER A 104 23.99 7.29 -5.33
N VAL A 105 25.15 7.93 -5.51
CA VAL A 105 25.24 9.32 -6.04
C VAL A 105 24.69 9.40 -7.47
N ASP A 106 24.73 8.31 -8.22
CA ASP A 106 24.21 8.21 -9.60
C ASP A 106 22.67 8.08 -9.66
N ASP A 107 22.00 7.66 -8.57
CA ASP A 107 20.55 7.47 -8.52
C ASP A 107 19.75 8.79 -8.32
N LYS A 108 20.41 9.91 -8.09
CA LYS A 108 19.75 11.23 -7.99
C LYS A 108 19.01 11.65 -9.27
N ILE A 109 19.37 11.08 -10.40
CA ILE A 109 18.78 11.40 -11.72
C ILE A 109 17.35 10.82 -11.85
N HIS A 110 16.99 9.80 -11.06
CA HIS A 110 15.69 9.13 -11.14
C HIS A 110 14.79 9.32 -9.90
N SER A 111 15.23 10.09 -8.90
CA SER A 111 14.40 10.34 -7.73
C SER A 111 13.33 11.41 -8.03
N LEU A 112 12.08 11.08 -7.72
CA LEU A 112 10.98 12.04 -7.75
C LEU A 112 11.19 13.09 -6.66
N GLY A 113 11.05 14.38 -7.02
CA GLY A 113 11.09 15.47 -6.05
C GLY A 113 9.87 15.45 -5.11
N TRP A 114 9.97 16.09 -3.96
CA TRP A 114 8.95 16.07 -2.91
C TRP A 114 7.57 16.56 -3.39
N LYS A 115 7.52 17.55 -4.27
CA LYS A 115 6.27 17.99 -4.88
C LYS A 115 5.57 16.87 -5.64
N LYS A 116 6.30 16.07 -6.42
CA LYS A 116 5.74 14.94 -7.16
C LYS A 116 5.33 13.80 -6.21
N LEU A 117 6.11 13.55 -5.17
CA LEU A 117 5.75 12.56 -4.14
C LEU A 117 4.46 12.96 -3.40
N HIS A 118 4.27 14.24 -3.12
CA HIS A 118 3.02 14.75 -2.56
C HIS A 118 1.83 14.56 -3.52
N GLU A 119 2.00 14.86 -4.82
CA GLU A 119 0.97 14.62 -5.85
C GLU A 119 0.61 13.13 -5.92
N ILE A 120 1.61 12.24 -5.83
CA ILE A 120 1.41 10.79 -5.80
C ILE A 120 0.67 10.37 -4.53
N ALA A 121 1.05 10.88 -3.36
CA ALA A 121 0.37 10.61 -2.11
C ALA A 121 -1.11 11.03 -2.17
N LEU A 122 -1.38 12.24 -2.65
CA LEU A 122 -2.73 12.78 -2.80
C LEU A 122 -3.57 11.96 -3.79
N GLY A 123 -3.02 11.64 -4.97
CA GLY A 123 -3.72 10.81 -5.96
C GLY A 123 -4.02 9.40 -5.42
N THR A 124 -3.07 8.79 -4.71
CA THR A 124 -3.29 7.48 -4.05
C THR A 124 -4.40 7.57 -3.01
N ALA A 125 -4.40 8.61 -2.16
CA ALA A 125 -5.45 8.82 -1.17
C ALA A 125 -6.83 8.97 -1.82
N LYS A 126 -6.95 9.72 -2.93
CA LYS A 126 -8.19 9.85 -3.73
C LYS A 126 -8.64 8.51 -4.32
N GLY A 127 -7.71 7.69 -4.79
CA GLY A 127 -8.01 6.34 -5.25
C GLY A 127 -8.62 5.48 -4.15
N ILE A 128 -8.02 5.47 -2.96
CA ILE A 128 -8.51 4.69 -1.81
C ILE A 128 -9.85 5.27 -1.30
N GLU A 129 -10.01 6.59 -1.24
CA GLU A 129 -11.28 7.22 -0.89
C GLU A 129 -12.41 6.76 -1.81
N TYR A 130 -12.16 6.74 -3.12
CA TYR A 130 -13.12 6.25 -4.11
C TYR A 130 -13.49 4.79 -3.87
N LEU A 131 -12.54 3.91 -3.56
CA LEU A 131 -12.81 2.51 -3.25
C LEU A 131 -13.69 2.36 -2.00
N HIS A 132 -13.50 3.22 -0.99
CA HIS A 132 -14.26 3.17 0.26
C HIS A 132 -15.66 3.81 0.16
N GLN A 133 -15.85 4.81 -0.71
CA GLN A 133 -17.08 5.64 -0.70
C GLN A 133 -17.72 5.83 -2.08
N GLY A 134 -16.94 5.79 -3.15
CA GLY A 134 -17.39 6.08 -4.52
C GLY A 134 -18.03 4.89 -5.25
N CYS A 135 -17.83 3.66 -4.77
CA CYS A 135 -18.35 2.44 -5.36
C CYS A 135 -19.71 2.04 -4.79
N ASP A 136 -20.46 1.16 -5.47
CA ASP A 136 -21.74 0.63 -4.99
C ASP A 136 -21.57 -0.20 -3.70
N HIS A 137 -20.48 -0.95 -3.61
CA HIS A 137 -20.01 -1.61 -2.40
C HIS A 137 -18.68 -0.97 -1.98
N LYS A 138 -18.42 -0.92 -0.66
CA LYS A 138 -17.08 -0.54 -0.18
C LYS A 138 -16.09 -1.61 -0.62
N ILE A 139 -14.98 -1.19 -1.19
CA ILE A 139 -13.88 -2.08 -1.57
C ILE A 139 -12.76 -1.83 -0.56
N LEU A 140 -12.46 -2.84 0.25
CA LEU A 140 -11.35 -2.84 1.19
C LEU A 140 -10.19 -3.55 0.52
N HIS A 141 -9.07 -2.83 0.31
CA HIS A 141 -7.96 -3.32 -0.52
C HIS A 141 -7.07 -4.32 0.22
N PHE A 142 -6.75 -4.06 1.49
CA PHE A 142 -5.92 -4.85 2.40
C PHE A 142 -4.45 -5.06 1.99
N ASP A 143 -4.00 -4.54 0.86
CA ASP A 143 -2.59 -4.65 0.45
C ASP A 143 -2.05 -3.33 -0.14
N ILE A 144 -2.35 -2.21 0.52
CA ILE A 144 -1.80 -0.89 0.16
C ILE A 144 -0.33 -0.85 0.57
N LYS A 145 0.56 -0.71 -0.44
CA LYS A 145 2.02 -0.62 -0.29
C LYS A 145 2.64 -0.01 -1.55
N PRO A 146 3.90 0.46 -1.54
CA PRO A 146 4.53 1.09 -2.71
C PRO A 146 4.54 0.21 -3.98
N HIS A 147 4.69 -1.10 -3.83
CA HIS A 147 4.66 -2.05 -4.96
C HIS A 147 3.31 -2.09 -5.69
N ASN A 148 2.21 -1.77 -4.98
CA ASN A 148 0.85 -1.79 -5.50
C ASN A 148 0.34 -0.39 -5.91
N ILE A 149 1.25 0.60 -6.00
CA ILE A 149 0.98 1.92 -6.59
C ILE A 149 1.78 2.02 -7.88
N LEU A 150 1.10 1.90 -9.02
CA LEU A 150 1.72 2.01 -10.33
C LEU A 150 1.63 3.45 -10.84
N LEU A 151 2.60 3.85 -11.66
CA LEU A 151 2.73 5.21 -12.16
C LEU A 151 2.52 5.24 -13.69
N ASP A 152 1.62 6.11 -14.14
CA ASP A 152 1.37 6.34 -15.55
C ASP A 152 2.51 7.16 -16.21
N GLN A 153 2.38 7.49 -17.49
CA GLN A 153 3.39 8.25 -18.24
C GLN A 153 3.70 9.64 -17.66
N ASN A 154 2.80 10.20 -16.88
CA ASN A 154 2.93 11.52 -16.23
C ASN A 154 3.26 11.38 -14.73
N PHE A 155 3.59 10.17 -14.27
CA PHE A 155 3.77 9.83 -12.87
C PHE A 155 2.52 10.05 -12.00
N ASN A 156 1.32 9.95 -12.58
CA ASN A 156 0.11 9.89 -11.78
C ASN A 156 -0.06 8.49 -11.20
N PRO A 157 -0.42 8.37 -9.90
CA PRO A 157 -0.53 7.08 -9.23
C PRO A 157 -1.84 6.37 -9.59
N LYS A 158 -1.77 5.05 -9.66
CA LYS A 158 -2.92 4.15 -9.78
C LYS A 158 -2.76 2.97 -8.83
N VAL A 159 -3.73 2.80 -7.94
CA VAL A 159 -3.81 1.64 -7.03
C VAL A 159 -4.10 0.39 -7.86
N CYS A 160 -3.36 -0.69 -7.61
CA CYS A 160 -3.48 -1.96 -8.34
C CYS A 160 -3.39 -3.17 -7.40
N ASP A 161 -3.59 -4.37 -7.95
CA ASP A 161 -3.52 -5.68 -7.28
C ASP A 161 -4.61 -5.90 -6.22
N PHE A 162 -5.82 -6.18 -6.69
CA PHE A 162 -7.02 -6.40 -5.88
C PHE A 162 -7.23 -7.85 -5.46
N GLY A 163 -6.22 -8.71 -5.59
CA GLY A 163 -6.31 -10.14 -5.22
C GLY A 163 -6.72 -10.36 -3.76
N GLN A 164 -6.30 -9.48 -2.85
CA GLN A 164 -6.66 -9.55 -1.44
C GLN A 164 -7.90 -8.72 -1.06
N ALA A 165 -8.47 -7.95 -2.00
CA ALA A 165 -9.57 -7.05 -1.70
C ALA A 165 -10.84 -7.79 -1.26
N LYS A 166 -11.67 -7.11 -0.46
CA LYS A 166 -12.99 -7.58 -0.05
C LYS A 166 -14.05 -6.54 -0.32
N LEU A 167 -15.18 -7.01 -0.88
CA LEU A 167 -16.39 -6.24 -1.00
C LEU A 167 -17.13 -6.23 0.33
N CYS A 168 -17.57 -5.06 0.76
CA CYS A 168 -18.33 -4.86 1.98
C CYS A 168 -19.58 -4.02 1.65
N ALA A 169 -20.74 -4.42 2.14
CA ALA A 169 -21.95 -3.63 1.95
C ALA A 169 -21.80 -2.26 2.62
N LYS A 170 -22.44 -1.22 2.06
CA LYS A 170 -22.28 0.17 2.54
C LYS A 170 -22.70 0.37 3.99
N ASP A 171 -23.68 -0.39 4.44
CA ASP A 171 -24.23 -0.40 5.81
C ASP A 171 -23.38 -1.21 6.80
N GLN A 172 -22.50 -2.08 6.30
CA GLN A 172 -21.58 -2.83 7.15
C GLN A 172 -20.39 -1.97 7.58
N SER A 173 -20.11 -1.96 8.86
CA SER A 173 -18.96 -1.24 9.44
C SER A 173 -17.68 -2.08 9.49
N ALA A 174 -17.79 -3.41 9.34
CA ALA A 174 -16.70 -4.35 9.51
C ALA A 174 -16.85 -5.59 8.65
N VAL A 175 -15.72 -6.24 8.35
CA VAL A 175 -15.67 -7.53 7.65
C VAL A 175 -15.10 -8.61 8.55
N SER A 176 -15.62 -9.83 8.42
CA SER A 176 -15.02 -10.99 9.03
C SER A 176 -13.85 -11.48 8.19
N MET A 177 -12.72 -11.78 8.82
CA MET A 177 -11.55 -12.36 8.19
C MET A 177 -11.18 -13.66 8.90
N GLU A 178 -11.00 -14.72 8.15
CA GLU A 178 -10.57 -16.03 8.66
C GLU A 178 -9.06 -16.05 8.89
N THR A 179 -8.32 -15.43 7.95
CA THR A 179 -6.86 -15.31 7.97
C THR A 179 -6.43 -13.86 7.87
N ALA A 180 -5.30 -13.50 8.48
CA ALA A 180 -4.67 -12.19 8.28
C ALA A 180 -4.30 -12.04 6.79
N ARG A 181 -4.60 -10.86 6.22
CA ARG A 181 -4.29 -10.48 4.84
C ARG A 181 -3.40 -9.25 4.82
N GLY A 182 -2.55 -9.13 3.81
CA GLY A 182 -1.69 -7.97 3.63
C GLY A 182 -0.20 -8.31 3.66
N THR A 183 0.61 -7.28 3.55
CA THR A 183 2.07 -7.38 3.53
C THR A 183 2.64 -6.95 4.89
N MET A 184 3.54 -7.76 5.47
CA MET A 184 4.23 -7.42 6.72
C MET A 184 4.86 -6.02 6.62
N GLY A 185 4.73 -5.24 7.70
CA GLY A 185 5.14 -3.83 7.73
C GLY A 185 4.03 -2.84 7.37
N TYR A 186 2.98 -3.27 6.65
CA TYR A 186 1.84 -2.44 6.25
C TYR A 186 0.52 -2.91 6.87
N ILE A 187 0.49 -4.11 7.43
CA ILE A 187 -0.72 -4.70 8.03
C ILE A 187 -1.10 -3.91 9.28
N ALA A 188 -2.37 -3.50 9.36
CA ALA A 188 -2.91 -2.83 10.52
C ALA A 188 -3.00 -3.79 11.74
N PRO A 189 -2.80 -3.28 12.98
CA PRO A 189 -2.81 -4.11 14.19
C PRO A 189 -4.06 -4.97 14.34
N GLU A 190 -5.24 -4.44 14.02
CA GLU A 190 -6.52 -5.15 14.10
C GLU A 190 -6.68 -6.25 13.04
N VAL A 191 -5.94 -6.18 11.93
CA VAL A 191 -5.90 -7.23 10.90
C VAL A 191 -5.00 -8.37 11.36
N TYR A 192 -3.88 -8.03 12.01
CA TYR A 192 -2.96 -9.02 12.55
C TYR A 192 -3.54 -9.72 13.79
N SER A 193 -4.18 -8.97 14.67
CA SER A 193 -4.78 -9.50 15.91
C SER A 193 -6.14 -8.85 16.20
N ARG A 194 -7.17 -9.67 16.31
CA ARG A 194 -8.56 -9.25 16.61
C ARG A 194 -8.71 -8.52 17.95
N ASN A 195 -7.72 -8.59 18.83
CA ASN A 195 -7.72 -7.90 20.11
C ASN A 195 -7.60 -6.37 19.97
N PHE A 196 -7.19 -5.87 18.80
CA PHE A 196 -6.94 -4.44 18.58
C PHE A 196 -8.05 -3.72 17.82
N GLY A 197 -9.20 -4.35 17.61
CA GLY A 197 -10.34 -3.71 16.98
C GLY A 197 -10.98 -4.53 15.87
N THR A 198 -11.85 -3.86 15.12
CA THR A 198 -12.62 -4.45 14.04
C THR A 198 -12.02 -4.14 12.70
N VAL A 199 -11.86 -5.16 11.86
CA VAL A 199 -11.29 -5.02 10.52
C VAL A 199 -12.26 -4.27 9.60
N ALA A 200 -11.83 -3.16 9.07
CA ALA A 200 -12.66 -2.23 8.29
C ALA A 200 -11.81 -1.36 7.35
N ALA A 201 -12.45 -0.38 6.72
CA ALA A 201 -11.77 0.61 5.85
C ALA A 201 -10.60 1.35 6.55
N LYS A 202 -10.61 1.44 7.89
CA LYS A 202 -9.52 2.03 8.68
C LYS A 202 -8.22 1.21 8.62
N SER A 203 -8.29 -0.06 8.18
CA SER A 203 -7.10 -0.88 7.97
C SER A 203 -6.31 -0.42 6.73
N ASP A 204 -7.01 -0.06 5.64
CA ASP A 204 -6.36 0.54 4.46
C ASP A 204 -5.76 1.92 4.78
N VAL A 205 -6.41 2.69 5.68
CA VAL A 205 -5.87 3.97 6.15
C VAL A 205 -4.53 3.77 6.86
N TYR A 206 -4.42 2.75 7.71
CA TYR A 206 -3.16 2.41 8.36
C TYR A 206 -2.07 2.05 7.35
N SER A 207 -2.38 1.17 6.39
CA SER A 207 -1.44 0.77 5.34
C SER A 207 -0.99 1.97 4.49
N PHE A 208 -1.92 2.89 4.17
CA PHE A 208 -1.60 4.15 3.50
C PHE A 208 -0.70 5.04 4.36
N GLY A 209 -0.94 5.12 5.66
CA GLY A 209 -0.05 5.82 6.59
C GLY A 209 1.37 5.28 6.58
N MET A 210 1.54 3.95 6.61
CA MET A 210 2.84 3.30 6.51
C MET A 210 3.55 3.63 5.18
N LEU A 211 2.79 3.67 4.06
CA LEU A 211 3.30 4.10 2.77
C LEU A 211 3.83 5.54 2.81
N LEU A 212 3.10 6.48 3.42
CA LEU A 212 3.55 7.86 3.58
C LEU A 212 4.84 7.95 4.42
N LEU A 213 4.89 7.22 5.54
CA LEU A 213 6.07 7.21 6.40
C LEU A 213 7.30 6.61 5.70
N GLU A 214 7.11 5.61 4.84
CA GLU A 214 8.19 5.08 4.01
C GLU A 214 8.66 6.11 2.96
N MET A 215 7.74 6.86 2.34
CA MET A 215 8.10 7.92 1.41
C MET A 215 8.99 8.98 2.06
N VAL A 216 8.74 9.36 3.30
CA VAL A 216 9.50 10.40 4.01
C VAL A 216 10.74 9.89 4.73
N GLY A 217 10.70 8.67 5.27
CA GLY A 217 11.77 8.09 6.08
C GLY A 217 12.74 7.18 5.33
N GLY A 218 12.43 6.85 4.07
CA GLY A 218 13.12 5.77 3.35
C GLY A 218 12.88 4.39 3.96
N THR A 219 13.35 3.34 3.28
CA THR A 219 13.21 1.96 3.78
C THR A 219 13.95 1.78 5.10
N THR A 220 13.33 1.10 6.02
CA THR A 220 13.86 0.72 7.35
C THR A 220 15.20 -0.01 7.30
N SER A 221 15.59 -0.56 6.14
CA SER A 221 16.80 -1.35 5.95
C SER A 221 18.11 -0.55 5.95
N LYS A 222 18.11 0.78 5.83
CA LYS A 222 19.33 1.59 5.66
C LYS A 222 19.84 2.29 6.94
N PHE A 223 19.12 2.21 8.04
CA PHE A 223 19.55 2.81 9.32
C PHE A 223 20.32 1.86 10.26
N SER A 224 20.89 0.80 9.70
CA SER A 224 21.84 -0.09 10.41
C SER A 224 23.28 0.37 10.20
N SER A 225 23.61 1.58 10.62
CA SER A 225 25.02 2.04 10.62
C SER A 225 25.39 2.49 12.02
N GLY A 226 25.95 1.59 12.82
CA GLY A 226 26.79 2.03 13.91
C GLY A 226 26.78 1.28 15.24
N SER A 227 25.89 0.36 15.52
CA SER A 227 26.02 -0.48 16.73
C SER A 227 25.23 -1.77 16.56
N GLY A 228 25.88 -2.87 16.83
CA GLY A 228 25.49 -4.25 16.51
C GLY A 228 24.25 -4.85 17.20
N GLU A 229 23.25 -4.04 17.56
CA GLU A 229 21.96 -4.51 18.01
C GLU A 229 20.88 -4.01 17.04
N ARG A 230 20.29 -4.94 16.27
CA ARG A 230 19.10 -4.73 15.45
C ARG A 230 17.88 -4.56 16.37
N SER A 231 17.68 -3.40 16.94
CA SER A 231 16.37 -3.02 17.46
C SER A 231 15.57 -2.54 16.26
N GLU A 232 14.62 -3.33 15.78
CA GLU A 232 13.62 -2.92 14.80
C GLU A 232 12.69 -1.91 15.47
N VAL A 233 13.09 -0.64 15.45
CA VAL A 233 12.25 0.44 16.00
C VAL A 233 11.05 0.60 15.06
N TYR A 234 9.85 0.56 15.61
CA TYR A 234 8.60 0.76 14.90
C TYR A 234 8.62 2.11 14.15
N VAL A 235 8.43 2.08 12.82
CA VAL A 235 8.62 3.24 11.94
C VAL A 235 7.83 4.47 12.39
N PRO A 236 6.52 4.36 12.73
CA PRO A 236 5.75 5.50 13.20
C PRO A 236 6.31 6.15 14.47
N GLU A 237 6.79 5.36 15.42
CA GLU A 237 7.42 5.88 16.64
C GLU A 237 8.70 6.64 16.35
N ARG A 238 9.54 6.13 15.46
CA ARG A 238 10.77 6.80 15.06
C ARG A 238 10.49 8.14 14.40
N VAL A 239 9.57 8.18 13.44
CA VAL A 239 9.20 9.43 12.75
C VAL A 239 8.57 10.43 13.72
N TYR A 240 7.76 9.95 14.67
CA TYR A 240 7.19 10.78 15.72
C TYR A 240 8.28 11.45 16.56
N ASN A 241 9.26 10.67 17.03
CA ASN A 241 10.35 11.16 17.88
C ASN A 241 11.23 12.19 17.14
N LEU A 242 11.53 11.97 15.84
CA LEU A 242 12.28 12.93 15.02
C LEU A 242 11.53 14.26 14.90
N LEU A 243 10.22 14.23 14.63
CA LEU A 243 9.41 15.45 14.56
C LEU A 243 9.31 16.17 15.90
N GLU A 244 9.16 15.44 17.02
CA GLU A 244 9.06 16.00 18.37
C GLU A 244 10.37 16.67 18.79
N GLN A 245 11.52 16.13 18.39
CA GLN A 245 12.86 16.66 18.68
C GLN A 245 13.26 17.79 17.72
N GLY A 246 12.46 18.06 16.68
CA GLY A 246 12.79 19.01 15.64
C GLY A 246 13.96 18.57 14.76
N GLU A 247 14.24 17.27 14.73
CA GLU A 247 15.30 16.69 13.90
C GLU A 247 14.86 16.52 12.44
N GLU A 248 15.84 16.49 11.54
CA GLU A 248 15.60 16.32 10.11
C GLU A 248 15.15 14.88 9.81
N ILE A 249 13.94 14.73 9.24
CA ILE A 249 13.35 13.42 8.94
C ILE A 249 14.03 12.77 7.73
N SER A 250 14.48 13.58 6.78
CA SER A 250 15.03 13.08 5.51
C SER A 250 16.31 13.80 5.14
N SER A 251 17.37 13.04 4.91
CA SER A 251 18.63 13.54 4.36
C SER A 251 18.54 14.08 2.91
N ARG A 252 17.35 13.98 2.31
CA ARG A 252 17.07 14.44 0.93
C ARG A 252 16.49 15.86 0.87
N ILE A 253 16.26 16.52 2.02
CA ILE A 253 15.68 17.84 2.05
C ILE A 253 16.75 18.86 1.63
N GLY A 254 16.45 19.64 0.60
CA GLY A 254 17.35 20.65 0.03
C GLY A 254 16.88 22.09 0.14
N GLU A 255 15.56 22.32 0.31
CA GLU A 255 14.93 23.64 0.31
C GLU A 255 13.82 23.74 1.35
N ASP A 256 13.51 24.95 1.83
CA ASP A 256 12.42 25.20 2.80
C ASP A 256 11.05 24.67 2.36
N VAL A 257 10.78 24.69 1.05
CA VAL A 257 9.52 24.19 0.48
C VAL A 257 9.42 22.68 0.63
N ASP A 258 10.52 21.97 0.47
CA ASP A 258 10.57 20.51 0.60
C ASP A 258 10.35 20.08 2.05
N TYR A 259 10.86 20.85 3.03
CA TYR A 259 10.63 20.58 4.45
C TYR A 259 9.14 20.62 4.82
N LYS A 260 8.39 21.62 4.37
CA LYS A 260 6.94 21.70 4.61
C LYS A 260 6.17 20.50 4.06
N ILE A 261 6.54 20.06 2.87
CA ILE A 261 5.91 18.89 2.24
C ILE A 261 6.23 17.61 3.03
N VAL A 262 7.49 17.42 3.38
CA VAL A 262 7.94 16.25 4.15
C VAL A 262 7.24 16.18 5.51
N THR A 263 7.21 17.30 6.23
CA THR A 263 6.53 17.41 7.53
C THR A 263 5.03 17.13 7.41
N LYS A 264 4.37 17.66 6.38
CA LYS A 264 2.95 17.36 6.10
C LYS A 264 2.73 15.88 5.89
N LEU A 265 3.50 15.24 4.99
CA LEU A 265 3.38 13.80 4.71
C LEU A 265 3.63 12.96 5.98
N ALA A 266 4.61 13.33 6.78
CA ALA A 266 4.92 12.66 8.04
C ALA A 266 3.76 12.78 9.05
N ILE A 267 3.23 13.98 9.29
CA ILE A 267 2.11 14.21 10.21
C ILE A 267 0.87 13.43 9.76
N VAL A 268 0.52 13.49 8.46
CA VAL A 268 -0.62 12.73 7.91
C VAL A 268 -0.38 11.23 8.07
N GLY A 269 0.84 10.75 7.79
CA GLY A 269 1.22 9.35 8.00
C GLY A 269 1.03 8.91 9.45
N LEU A 270 1.44 9.73 10.41
CA LEU A 270 1.29 9.44 11.84
C LEU A 270 -0.18 9.45 12.29
N TRP A 271 -1.03 10.33 11.76
CA TRP A 271 -2.48 10.29 12.00
C TRP A 271 -3.10 8.99 11.46
N CYS A 272 -2.67 8.54 10.29
CA CYS A 272 -3.16 7.31 9.67
C CYS A 272 -2.70 6.05 10.41
N THR A 273 -1.51 6.07 11.04
CA THR A 273 -0.92 4.91 11.73
C THR A 273 -1.22 4.84 13.22
N GLN A 274 -2.22 5.59 13.72
CA GLN A 274 -2.69 5.45 15.09
C GLN A 274 -3.08 4.00 15.39
N TRP A 275 -2.69 3.50 16.59
CA TRP A 275 -2.86 2.10 16.97
C TRP A 275 -4.32 1.65 16.89
N LEU A 276 -5.22 2.41 17.50
CA LEU A 276 -6.66 2.12 17.49
C LEU A 276 -7.30 2.66 16.20
N PRO A 277 -8.08 1.85 15.46
CA PRO A 277 -8.76 2.28 14.23
C PRO A 277 -9.64 3.52 14.43
N ALA A 278 -10.27 3.67 15.60
CA ALA A 278 -11.14 4.82 15.92
C ALA A 278 -10.39 6.16 15.88
N ASN A 279 -9.09 6.16 16.19
CA ASN A 279 -8.27 7.37 16.24
C ASN A 279 -7.73 7.78 14.85
N ARG A 280 -7.84 6.90 13.85
CA ARG A 280 -7.42 7.20 12.47
C ARG A 280 -8.48 8.04 11.76
N PRO A 281 -8.12 9.01 10.91
CA PRO A 281 -9.08 9.71 10.06
C PRO A 281 -9.75 8.75 9.06
N TRP A 282 -10.87 9.14 8.46
CA TRP A 282 -11.38 8.52 7.24
C TRP A 282 -10.59 9.03 6.03
N MET A 283 -10.54 8.26 4.92
CA MET A 283 -9.77 8.67 3.72
C MET A 283 -10.16 10.05 3.20
N LYS A 284 -11.44 10.45 3.29
CA LYS A 284 -11.88 11.81 2.99
C LYS A 284 -11.15 12.87 3.81
N GLY A 285 -10.98 12.64 5.10
CA GLY A 285 -10.21 13.53 5.99
C GLY A 285 -8.72 13.53 5.62
N VAL A 286 -8.16 12.38 5.25
CA VAL A 286 -6.77 12.26 4.78
C VAL A 286 -6.55 13.09 3.50
N VAL A 287 -7.47 13.01 2.52
CA VAL A 287 -7.42 13.84 1.31
C VAL A 287 -7.43 15.32 1.66
N GLN A 288 -8.34 15.77 2.56
CA GLN A 288 -8.40 17.16 3.00
C GLN A 288 -7.10 17.61 3.70
N MET A 289 -6.49 16.76 4.53
CA MET A 289 -5.21 17.05 5.19
C MET A 289 -4.07 17.20 4.18
N LEU A 290 -4.05 16.39 3.12
CA LEU A 290 -3.04 16.47 2.07
C LEU A 290 -3.27 17.68 1.15
N GLU A 291 -4.52 18.07 0.85
CA GLU A 291 -4.86 19.23 0.02
C GLU A 291 -4.66 20.57 0.75
N GLY A 292 -4.84 20.58 2.07
CA GLY A 292 -4.71 21.77 2.90
C GLY A 292 -3.29 22.31 3.01
N ASP A 293 -3.16 23.47 3.63
CA ASP A 293 -1.88 24.21 3.79
C ASP A 293 -1.02 23.58 4.86
N GLY A 294 -0.86 22.49 5.20
CA GLY A 294 0.06 21.87 6.17
C GLY A 294 0.34 22.64 7.49
N ASP A 295 0.35 23.95 7.46
CA ASP A 295 0.65 24.83 8.62
C ASP A 295 -0.45 24.72 9.72
N SER A 296 -1.63 24.21 9.40
CA SER A 296 -2.74 24.00 10.33
C SER A 296 -2.81 22.56 10.90
N LEU A 297 -1.90 21.67 10.48
CA LEU A 297 -1.93 20.29 10.94
C LEU A 297 -1.31 20.15 12.32
N ASN A 298 -2.12 19.74 13.29
CA ASN A 298 -1.63 19.41 14.63
C ASN A 298 -0.88 18.08 14.63
N MET A 299 0.18 17.99 15.42
CA MET A 299 0.88 16.74 15.70
C MET A 299 -0.09 15.73 16.33
N PRO A 300 -0.19 14.49 15.82
CA PRO A 300 -1.03 13.47 16.45
C PRO A 300 -0.44 13.00 17.78
N PRO A 301 -1.23 12.31 18.62
CA PRO A 301 -0.69 11.61 19.79
C PRO A 301 0.38 10.60 19.36
N ASN A 302 1.29 10.26 20.29
CA ASN A 302 2.26 9.20 20.04
C ASN A 302 1.55 7.92 19.60
N PRO A 303 1.90 7.30 18.48
CA PRO A 303 1.21 6.13 17.94
C PRO A 303 1.09 4.96 18.91
N LEU A 304 2.07 4.78 19.80
CA LEU A 304 2.09 3.70 20.80
C LEU A 304 1.46 4.09 22.15
N ALA A 305 1.14 5.36 22.40
CA ALA A 305 0.56 5.78 23.69
C ALA A 305 -0.73 5.02 24.03
N SER A 306 -1.52 4.64 23.02
CA SER A 306 -2.75 3.88 23.17
C SER A 306 -2.54 2.36 23.26
N ALA A 307 -1.34 1.86 22.98
CA ALA A 307 -1.01 0.44 23.06
C ALA A 307 -0.62 0.01 24.49
N SER A 308 -0.28 0.97 25.37
CA SER A 308 0.04 0.68 26.76
C SER A 308 -1.25 0.40 27.52
N PRO A 309 -1.41 -0.79 28.18
CA PRO A 309 -2.50 -0.97 29.13
C PRO A 309 -2.34 0.09 30.22
N VAL A 310 -3.43 0.72 30.62
CA VAL A 310 -3.49 1.64 31.76
C VAL A 310 -3.00 0.89 32.99
N THR A 311 -1.72 0.94 33.25
CA THR A 311 -1.12 0.44 34.49
C THR A 311 -1.31 1.54 35.53
N THR A 312 -2.34 1.38 36.36
CA THR A 312 -2.35 1.89 37.73
C THR A 312 -0.96 1.60 38.33
N ARG A 313 -0.29 2.66 38.75
CA ARG A 313 1.03 2.60 39.41
C ARG A 313 1.06 1.52 40.49
N SER A 314 1.71 0.43 40.18
CA SER A 314 2.38 -0.43 41.16
C SER A 314 3.53 -1.13 40.42
N SER A 315 4.69 -0.91 40.98
CA SER A 315 5.99 -1.42 40.60
C SER A 315 5.97 -2.91 40.25
N ILE A 316 6.18 -3.26 38.96
CA ILE A 316 6.61 -4.59 38.57
C ILE A 316 7.65 -4.46 37.44
N GLN A 317 8.79 -5.07 37.72
CA GLN A 317 10.00 -5.18 36.93
C GLN A 317 9.75 -5.60 35.49
N ALA A 318 10.58 -5.05 34.58
CA ALA A 318 10.73 -5.49 33.21
C ALA A 318 10.77 -7.02 33.09
N ARG A 319 9.82 -7.61 32.41
CA ARG A 319 9.89 -8.97 31.88
C ARG A 319 10.07 -8.89 30.36
N ASN A 320 11.21 -9.40 29.93
CA ASN A 320 11.62 -9.62 28.56
C ASN A 320 10.50 -10.25 27.74
N PHE A 321 10.07 -9.56 26.67
CA PHE A 321 9.33 -10.14 25.56
C PHE A 321 10.31 -10.81 24.59
N ASN A 322 10.95 -11.88 25.05
CA ASN A 322 11.65 -12.85 24.21
C ASN A 322 10.94 -14.18 24.43
N THR A 323 9.94 -14.47 23.65
CA THR A 323 9.47 -15.84 23.34
C THR A 323 8.14 -15.77 22.59
N SER A 324 8.15 -15.87 21.29
CA SER A 324 7.09 -16.41 20.41
C SER A 324 7.37 -16.13 18.92
N LEU A 325 8.61 -16.27 18.46
CA LEU A 325 8.93 -16.25 17.00
C LEU A 325 9.37 -17.62 16.46
N ASP A 326 9.26 -18.70 17.24
CA ASP A 326 9.77 -20.02 16.86
C ASP A 326 8.69 -21.10 16.59
N ILE A 327 7.51 -20.72 16.13
CA ILE A 327 6.52 -21.74 15.67
C ILE A 327 5.91 -21.27 14.37
N ILE A 328 6.62 -21.34 13.26
CA ILE A 328 6.08 -21.62 11.90
C ILE A 328 7.27 -21.97 10.98
N THR A 329 7.95 -23.07 11.26
CA THR A 329 8.83 -23.73 10.30
C THR A 329 8.74 -25.25 10.45
N GLU A 330 7.56 -25.80 10.54
CA GLU A 330 7.34 -27.23 10.33
C GLU A 330 5.86 -27.44 10.06
N ILE A 331 5.49 -27.52 8.78
CA ILE A 331 4.54 -28.49 8.23
C ILE A 331 4.81 -28.50 6.72
N GLU A 332 5.27 -29.66 6.26
CA GLU A 332 5.45 -30.11 4.89
C GLU A 332 4.22 -29.87 3.99
#